data_4b4adcf398d29ff6667107f4740203b8
#
_entry.id   4b4adcf398d29ff6667107f4740203b8
#
_cell.length_a   1.000
_cell.length_b   1.000
_cell.length_c   1.000
_cell.angle_alpha   90.00
_cell.angle_beta   90.00
_cell.angle_gamma   90.00
#
_symmetry.space_group_name_H-M   'P 1'
#
loop_
_entity.id
_entity.type
_entity.pdbx_description
1 polymer ?
#
loop_
_entity_poly.entity_id
_entity_poly.type
_entity_poly.pdbx_seq_one_letter_code
_entity_poly.pdbx_strand_id
1 'polypeptide(L)'
;RRPEMQSNLKIRSQVNHIVRSHLIDDEFIEIETPMMARATPEGARDFLVPSRLYNKKFYALTQSPQLFKQMLMIGGFEKYFQIVRCFRDEDTRKDRQPEFTQLDIELSFISEEEILKISESLIKRIFFETLNIEFDDFQRIKYQEAIKDYGSDKPDLRNPLKLVDVKDIFENSSFKVFADPAKNEKARIVALKIEQEISRNKIDEYTKFVGNFGAKGLAYIKVNDS
;
A
#
# COMPACT_ATOMS: atom_id res chain seq x y z
N ARG A 1 20.63 22.38 12.22
CA ARG A 1 21.71 21.79 11.40
C ARG A 1 21.83 20.27 11.66
N ARG A 2 20.74 19.53 11.47
CA ARG A 2 20.73 18.06 11.61
C ARG A 2 21.02 17.42 10.25
N PRO A 3 22.12 16.64 10.09
CA PRO A 3 22.48 16.04 8.81
C PRO A 3 21.39 15.17 8.21
N GLU A 4 20.70 14.38 9.03
CA GLU A 4 19.57 13.52 8.62
C GLU A 4 18.43 14.33 7.99
N MET A 5 18.04 15.45 8.62
CA MET A 5 17.00 16.33 8.09
C MET A 5 17.41 16.94 6.76
N GLN A 6 18.66 17.36 6.64
CA GLN A 6 19.19 17.91 5.38
C GLN A 6 19.20 16.85 4.29
N SER A 7 19.59 15.62 4.61
CA SER A 7 19.57 14.48 3.69
C SER A 7 18.15 14.20 3.19
N ASN A 8 17.18 14.12 4.10
CA ASN A 8 15.78 13.88 3.74
C ASN A 8 15.22 14.97 2.81
N LEU A 9 15.54 16.24 3.08
CA LEU A 9 15.09 17.34 2.22
C LEU A 9 15.74 17.31 0.84
N LYS A 10 17.03 16.93 0.76
CA LYS A 10 17.73 16.77 -0.53
C LYS A 10 17.13 15.61 -1.34
N ILE A 11 16.92 14.45 -0.71
CA ILE A 11 16.31 13.28 -1.36
C ILE A 11 14.90 13.66 -1.86
N ARG A 12 14.09 14.32 -1.03
CA ARG A 12 12.77 14.79 -1.44
C ARG A 12 12.83 15.70 -2.67
N SER A 13 13.76 16.65 -2.69
CA SER A 13 13.95 17.55 -3.85
C SER A 13 14.35 16.77 -5.10
N GLN A 14 15.28 15.82 -4.96
CA GLN A 14 15.72 14.95 -6.05
C GLN A 14 14.57 14.09 -6.60
N VAL A 15 13.80 13.44 -5.73
CA VAL A 15 12.62 12.64 -6.12
C VAL A 15 11.63 13.49 -6.91
N ASN A 16 11.30 14.71 -6.44
CA ASN A 16 10.40 15.60 -7.17
C ASN A 16 10.93 15.97 -8.58
N HIS A 17 12.24 16.15 -8.70
CA HIS A 17 12.88 16.44 -10.00
C HIS A 17 12.78 15.21 -10.94
N ILE A 18 13.09 14.02 -10.43
CA ILE A 18 13.03 12.76 -11.19
C ILE A 18 11.59 12.52 -11.70
N VAL A 19 10.60 12.68 -10.82
CA VAL A 19 9.18 12.52 -11.15
C VAL A 19 8.78 13.46 -12.30
N ARG A 20 9.12 14.76 -12.18
CA ARG A 20 8.81 15.73 -13.24
C ARG A 20 9.47 15.37 -14.56
N SER A 21 10.78 15.10 -14.53
CA SER A 21 11.51 14.75 -15.74
C SER A 21 10.92 13.50 -16.41
N HIS A 22 10.64 12.46 -15.62
CA HIS A 22 10.11 11.20 -16.13
C HIS A 22 8.75 11.38 -16.82
N LEU A 23 7.84 12.12 -16.18
CA LEU A 23 6.50 12.29 -16.70
C LEU A 23 6.46 13.29 -17.86
N ILE A 24 7.28 14.34 -17.84
CA ILE A 24 7.41 15.28 -18.96
C ILE A 24 8.01 14.59 -20.20
N ASP A 25 9.03 13.74 -20.00
CA ASP A 25 9.62 12.93 -21.09
C ASP A 25 8.57 11.98 -21.71
N ASP A 26 7.58 11.56 -20.94
CA ASP A 26 6.43 10.72 -21.35
C ASP A 26 5.21 11.56 -21.82
N GLU A 27 5.42 12.84 -22.11
CA GLU A 27 4.43 13.78 -22.64
C GLU A 27 3.27 14.14 -21.68
N PHE A 28 3.45 13.93 -20.37
CA PHE A 28 2.51 14.42 -19.39
C PHE A 28 2.61 15.95 -19.21
N ILE A 29 1.48 16.56 -18.95
CA ILE A 29 1.39 17.99 -18.67
C ILE A 29 1.20 18.19 -17.16
N GLU A 30 2.13 18.94 -16.54
CA GLU A 30 1.97 19.37 -15.14
C GLU A 30 0.98 20.54 -15.08
N ILE A 31 -0.15 20.36 -14.42
CA ILE A 31 -1.17 21.40 -14.27
C ILE A 31 -1.45 21.61 -12.79
N GLU A 32 -1.28 22.84 -12.33
CA GLU A 32 -1.59 23.26 -10.97
C GLU A 32 -3.08 23.54 -10.81
N THR A 33 -3.72 22.89 -9.85
CA THR A 33 -5.14 23.02 -9.55
C THR A 33 -5.37 23.82 -8.27
N PRO A 34 -6.57 24.44 -8.09
CA PRO A 34 -6.88 25.22 -6.89
C PRO A 34 -6.78 24.39 -5.61
N MET A 35 -6.10 24.94 -4.57
CA MET A 35 -6.04 24.33 -3.23
C MET A 35 -7.27 24.62 -2.38
N MET A 36 -7.93 25.75 -2.61
CA MET A 36 -9.17 26.11 -1.93
C MET A 36 -10.34 26.00 -2.91
N ALA A 37 -11.27 25.13 -2.60
CA ALA A 37 -12.42 24.84 -3.42
C ALA A 37 -13.68 24.67 -2.56
N ARG A 38 -14.75 24.24 -3.15
CA ARG A 38 -15.94 23.77 -2.44
C ARG A 38 -15.64 22.41 -1.82
N ALA A 39 -16.18 22.16 -0.62
CA ALA A 39 -16.12 20.83 0.01
C ALA A 39 -16.65 19.74 -0.93
N THR A 40 -15.90 18.65 -1.05
CA THR A 40 -16.25 17.48 -1.85
C THR A 40 -16.28 16.24 -0.96
N PRO A 41 -17.23 15.31 -1.17
CA PRO A 41 -17.32 14.09 -0.34
C PRO A 41 -16.29 13.06 -0.79
N GLU A 42 -15.02 13.22 -0.41
CA GLU A 42 -13.92 12.33 -0.81
C GLU A 42 -13.49 11.33 0.28
N GLY A 43 -14.30 11.15 1.33
CA GLY A 43 -14.08 10.11 2.34
C GLY A 43 -13.44 10.58 3.63
N ALA A 44 -12.60 11.62 3.64
CA ALA A 44 -12.09 12.26 4.85
C ALA A 44 -12.92 13.50 5.19
N ARG A 45 -12.71 14.05 6.40
CA ARG A 45 -13.24 15.38 6.74
C ARG A 45 -12.37 16.45 6.12
N ASP A 46 -13.02 17.56 5.68
CA ASP A 46 -12.33 18.70 5.10
C ASP A 46 -11.83 19.65 6.20
N PHE A 47 -10.65 20.23 6.00
CA PHE A 47 -10.25 21.43 6.71
C PHE A 47 -10.97 22.64 6.09
N LEU A 48 -11.75 23.35 6.88
CA LEU A 48 -12.56 24.46 6.44
C LEU A 48 -11.87 25.79 6.68
N VAL A 49 -11.89 26.66 5.66
CA VAL A 49 -11.38 28.03 5.73
C VAL A 49 -12.57 28.99 5.66
N PRO A 50 -12.87 29.78 6.71
CA PRO A 50 -13.99 30.73 6.69
C PRO A 50 -13.81 31.79 5.59
N SER A 51 -14.89 32.07 4.88
CA SER A 51 -14.89 33.17 3.92
C SER A 51 -15.02 34.50 4.62
N ARG A 52 -14.08 35.43 4.36
CA ARG A 52 -14.16 36.78 4.88
C ARG A 52 -15.27 37.62 4.19
N LEU A 53 -15.56 37.29 2.93
CA LEU A 53 -16.51 38.06 2.12
C LEU A 53 -17.96 37.61 2.28
N TYR A 54 -18.18 36.34 2.55
CA TYR A 54 -19.52 35.75 2.61
C TYR A 54 -19.78 35.14 3.98
N ASN A 55 -20.70 35.75 4.72
CA ASN A 55 -21.07 35.28 6.05
C ASN A 55 -21.58 33.81 6.00
N LYS A 56 -21.13 32.98 6.94
CA LYS A 56 -21.49 31.55 7.04
C LYS A 56 -21.12 30.70 5.81
N LYS A 57 -20.20 31.18 4.99
CA LYS A 57 -19.62 30.40 3.88
C LYS A 57 -18.19 30.02 4.20
N PHE A 58 -17.77 28.87 3.65
CA PHE A 58 -16.45 28.30 3.87
C PHE A 58 -15.88 27.80 2.54
N TYR A 59 -14.58 27.90 2.40
CA TYR A 59 -13.81 27.10 1.49
C TYR A 59 -13.35 25.83 2.18
N ALA A 60 -13.08 24.77 1.44
CA ALA A 60 -12.38 23.58 1.92
C ALA A 60 -10.98 23.51 1.32
N LEU A 61 -10.00 23.08 2.10
CA LEU A 61 -8.70 22.70 1.58
C LEU A 61 -8.84 21.35 0.87
N THR A 62 -8.19 21.23 -0.28
CA THR A 62 -8.36 20.05 -1.14
C THR A 62 -7.83 18.77 -0.48
N GLN A 63 -8.59 17.70 -0.54
CA GLN A 63 -8.17 16.36 -0.14
C GLN A 63 -7.40 15.64 -1.24
N SER A 64 -7.72 15.93 -2.48
CA SER A 64 -7.04 15.55 -3.72
C SER A 64 -7.57 16.42 -4.86
N PRO A 65 -6.87 16.55 -6.00
CA PRO A 65 -7.35 17.30 -7.16
C PRO A 65 -8.38 16.53 -8.00
N GLN A 66 -9.09 15.55 -7.43
CA GLN A 66 -9.95 14.59 -8.14
C GLN A 66 -10.95 15.23 -9.08
N LEU A 67 -11.68 16.24 -8.62
CA LEU A 67 -12.67 16.93 -9.46
C LEU A 67 -12.01 17.66 -10.62
N PHE A 68 -10.91 18.36 -10.35
CA PHE A 68 -10.22 19.17 -11.35
C PHE A 68 -9.57 18.32 -12.44
N LYS A 69 -8.90 17.23 -12.06
CA LYS A 69 -8.27 16.35 -13.04
C LYS A 69 -9.28 15.65 -13.95
N GLN A 70 -10.46 15.28 -13.43
CA GLN A 70 -11.55 14.77 -14.27
C GLN A 70 -12.07 15.83 -15.23
N MET A 71 -12.19 17.09 -14.79
CA MET A 71 -12.56 18.20 -15.67
C MET A 71 -11.51 18.43 -16.77
N LEU A 72 -10.22 18.24 -16.46
CA LEU A 72 -9.14 18.34 -17.45
C LEU A 72 -9.26 17.24 -18.52
N MET A 73 -9.55 16.01 -18.10
CA MET A 73 -9.81 14.90 -19.06
C MET A 73 -11.00 15.22 -19.98
N ILE A 74 -12.11 15.74 -19.44
CA ILE A 74 -13.27 16.19 -20.21
C ILE A 74 -12.88 17.34 -21.14
N GLY A 75 -11.98 18.22 -20.70
CA GLY A 75 -11.45 19.34 -21.47
C GLY A 75 -10.45 18.97 -22.58
N GLY A 76 -10.15 17.67 -22.75
CA GLY A 76 -9.28 17.16 -23.81
C GLY A 76 -7.81 17.02 -23.45
N PHE A 77 -7.45 17.11 -22.15
CA PHE A 77 -6.10 16.75 -21.70
C PHE A 77 -6.04 15.23 -21.51
N GLU A 78 -5.13 14.57 -22.20
CA GLU A 78 -5.05 13.11 -22.15
C GLU A 78 -4.06 12.57 -21.11
N LYS A 79 -3.03 13.35 -20.75
CA LYS A 79 -2.00 13.00 -19.79
C LYS A 79 -1.74 14.16 -18.84
N TYR A 80 -2.19 14.04 -17.62
CA TYR A 80 -2.04 15.03 -16.57
C TYR A 80 -1.25 14.49 -15.40
N PHE A 81 -0.44 15.33 -14.78
CA PHE A 81 0.08 15.08 -13.44
C PHE A 81 0.20 16.37 -12.63
N GLN A 82 0.30 16.20 -11.31
CA GLN A 82 0.63 17.27 -10.37
C GLN A 82 1.31 16.73 -9.13
N ILE A 83 2.35 17.40 -8.64
CA ILE A 83 2.89 17.19 -7.31
C ILE A 83 2.17 18.15 -6.36
N VAL A 84 1.07 17.67 -5.76
CA VAL A 84 0.08 18.51 -5.07
C VAL A 84 0.10 18.33 -3.56
N ARG A 85 -0.10 19.43 -2.82
CA ARG A 85 -0.34 19.42 -1.39
C ARG A 85 -1.81 19.08 -1.13
N CYS A 86 -2.02 18.06 -0.27
CA CYS A 86 -3.34 17.57 0.11
C CYS A 86 -3.55 17.65 1.61
N PHE A 87 -4.81 17.78 2.03
CA PHE A 87 -5.22 17.97 3.42
C PHE A 87 -6.36 17.04 3.76
N ARG A 88 -6.24 16.26 4.85
CA ARG A 88 -7.28 15.36 5.32
C ARG A 88 -7.36 15.43 6.83
N ASP A 89 -8.52 15.78 7.37
CA ASP A 89 -8.77 15.79 8.82
C ASP A 89 -9.16 14.38 9.26
N GLU A 90 -8.15 13.55 9.40
CA GLU A 90 -8.25 12.15 9.84
C GLU A 90 -7.39 11.91 11.09
N ASP A 91 -7.67 10.80 11.77
CA ASP A 91 -6.84 10.35 12.88
C ASP A 91 -5.41 10.07 12.41
N THR A 92 -4.44 10.65 13.11
CA THR A 92 -3.03 10.45 12.82
C THR A 92 -2.61 9.02 13.11
N ARG A 93 -1.85 8.42 12.17
CA ARG A 93 -1.23 7.11 12.31
C ARG A 93 0.27 7.24 12.04
N LYS A 94 1.03 6.16 12.25
CA LYS A 94 2.48 6.15 12.06
C LYS A 94 2.92 6.70 10.69
N ASP A 95 2.12 6.46 9.65
CA ASP A 95 2.38 6.77 8.24
C ASP A 95 1.39 7.79 7.64
N ARG A 96 0.50 8.40 8.47
CA ARG A 96 -0.51 9.35 8.03
C ARG A 96 -0.39 10.67 8.75
N GLN A 97 -0.36 11.74 7.95
CA GLN A 97 -0.35 13.12 8.43
C GLN A 97 -1.52 13.89 7.81
N PRO A 98 -2.07 14.91 8.52
CA PRO A 98 -3.19 15.69 8.01
C PRO A 98 -2.84 16.53 6.78
N GLU A 99 -1.57 16.85 6.58
CA GLU A 99 -1.02 17.55 5.43
C GLU A 99 0.10 16.71 4.81
N PHE A 100 -0.02 16.38 3.54
CA PHE A 100 0.93 15.55 2.81
C PHE A 100 1.00 15.94 1.33
N THR A 101 1.97 15.41 0.62
CA THR A 101 2.13 15.64 -0.82
C THR A 101 1.81 14.36 -1.57
N GLN A 102 0.98 14.48 -2.62
CA GLN A 102 0.72 13.41 -3.57
C GLN A 102 1.43 13.70 -4.89
N LEU A 103 1.90 12.65 -5.54
CA LEU A 103 1.97 12.63 -6.99
C LEU A 103 0.61 12.17 -7.49
N ASP A 104 -0.10 13.06 -8.14
CA ASP A 104 -1.41 12.77 -8.72
C ASP A 104 -1.29 12.70 -10.24
N ILE A 105 -1.83 11.64 -10.82
CA ILE A 105 -1.76 11.34 -12.26
C ILE A 105 -3.16 10.98 -12.75
N GLU A 106 -3.51 11.47 -13.92
CA GLU A 106 -4.74 11.10 -14.63
C GLU A 106 -4.47 10.93 -16.11
N LEU A 107 -5.03 9.87 -16.70
CA LEU A 107 -4.89 9.58 -18.13
C LEU A 107 -6.25 9.20 -18.72
N SER A 108 -6.41 9.53 -20.00
CA SER A 108 -7.56 9.11 -20.82
C SER A 108 -7.15 8.02 -21.80
N PHE A 109 -8.09 7.19 -22.21
CA PHE A 109 -7.97 6.20 -23.30
C PHE A 109 -6.86 5.17 -23.13
N ILE A 110 -6.55 4.79 -21.88
CA ILE A 110 -5.54 3.80 -21.55
C ILE A 110 -6.14 2.57 -20.87
N SER A 111 -5.39 1.47 -20.90
CA SER A 111 -5.67 0.25 -20.16
C SER A 111 -5.02 0.24 -18.77
N GLU A 112 -5.49 -0.66 -17.90
CA GLU A 112 -4.87 -0.91 -16.61
C GLU A 112 -3.37 -1.27 -16.74
N GLU A 113 -3.02 -2.07 -17.76
CA GLU A 113 -1.63 -2.49 -17.98
C GLU A 113 -0.70 -1.32 -18.33
N GLU A 114 -1.20 -0.31 -19.04
CA GLU A 114 -0.41 0.86 -19.40
C GLU A 114 -0.10 1.73 -18.17
N ILE A 115 -1.07 1.98 -17.29
CA ILE A 115 -0.81 2.75 -16.06
C ILE A 115 0.11 1.99 -15.09
N LEU A 116 0.02 0.66 -15.06
CA LEU A 116 0.93 -0.15 -14.25
C LEU A 116 2.38 -0.05 -14.78
N LYS A 117 2.59 -0.09 -16.11
CA LYS A 117 3.92 0.08 -16.72
C LYS A 117 4.51 1.46 -16.44
N ILE A 118 3.73 2.52 -16.59
CA ILE A 118 4.16 3.89 -16.28
C ILE A 118 4.58 3.99 -14.80
N SER A 119 3.77 3.46 -13.90
CA SER A 119 4.05 3.48 -12.47
C SER A 119 5.30 2.68 -12.11
N GLU A 120 5.47 1.49 -12.71
CA GLU A 120 6.63 0.63 -12.50
C GLU A 120 7.92 1.29 -13.00
N SER A 121 7.92 1.84 -14.20
CA SER A 121 9.08 2.54 -14.77
C SER A 121 9.50 3.74 -13.93
N LEU A 122 8.53 4.52 -13.46
CA LEU A 122 8.77 5.66 -12.58
C LEU A 122 9.42 5.24 -11.25
N ILE A 123 8.87 4.20 -10.60
CA ILE A 123 9.42 3.69 -9.34
C ILE A 123 10.84 3.16 -9.54
N LYS A 124 11.09 2.37 -10.59
CA LYS A 124 12.43 1.88 -10.94
C LYS A 124 13.41 3.04 -11.11
N ARG A 125 13.04 4.08 -11.85
CA ARG A 125 13.87 5.27 -12.06
C ARG A 125 14.18 6.01 -10.76
N ILE A 126 13.18 6.22 -9.89
CA ILE A 126 13.37 6.88 -8.59
C ILE A 126 14.39 6.12 -7.74
N PHE A 127 14.26 4.81 -7.59
CA PHE A 127 15.16 4.02 -6.76
C PHE A 127 16.56 3.93 -7.36
N PHE A 128 16.67 3.82 -8.67
CA PHE A 128 17.96 3.82 -9.34
C PHE A 128 18.71 5.15 -9.17
N GLU A 129 18.06 6.28 -9.48
CA GLU A 129 18.73 7.59 -9.41
C GLU A 129 18.98 8.10 -7.98
N THR A 130 18.21 7.63 -6.98
CA THR A 130 18.38 8.07 -5.58
C THR A 130 19.24 7.14 -4.74
N LEU A 131 19.16 5.84 -4.95
CA LEU A 131 19.76 4.81 -4.10
C LEU A 131 20.68 3.84 -4.86
N ASN A 132 20.78 3.97 -6.19
CA ASN A 132 21.48 3.03 -7.06
C ASN A 132 20.99 1.57 -6.90
N ILE A 133 19.67 1.41 -6.73
CA ILE A 133 19.00 0.12 -6.64
C ILE A 133 18.29 -0.16 -7.94
N GLU A 134 18.62 -1.29 -8.57
CA GLU A 134 17.92 -1.82 -9.74
C GLU A 134 16.91 -2.86 -9.29
N PHE A 135 15.70 -2.79 -9.83
CA PHE A 135 14.65 -3.79 -9.63
C PHE A 135 14.41 -4.57 -10.92
N ASP A 136 14.21 -5.86 -10.76
CA ASP A 136 13.57 -6.68 -11.77
C ASP A 136 12.13 -6.22 -12.04
N ASP A 137 11.41 -6.88 -12.94
CA ASP A 137 10.00 -6.61 -13.17
C ASP A 137 9.17 -6.95 -11.93
N PHE A 138 8.23 -6.07 -11.61
CA PHE A 138 7.38 -6.26 -10.43
C PHE A 138 6.42 -7.42 -10.64
N GLN A 139 6.39 -8.32 -9.66
CA GLN A 139 5.51 -9.48 -9.70
C GLN A 139 4.04 -9.07 -9.66
N ARG A 140 3.25 -9.73 -10.49
CA ARG A 140 1.79 -9.61 -10.51
C ARG A 140 1.19 -10.75 -9.71
N ILE A 141 0.55 -10.45 -8.59
CA ILE A 141 -0.08 -11.42 -7.70
C ILE A 141 -1.56 -11.13 -7.66
N LYS A 142 -2.40 -12.12 -7.96
CA LYS A 142 -3.84 -11.98 -7.83
C LYS A 142 -4.23 -11.88 -6.36
N TYR A 143 -5.28 -11.11 -6.06
CA TYR A 143 -5.77 -10.94 -4.69
C TYR A 143 -5.98 -12.28 -3.96
N GLN A 144 -6.63 -13.24 -4.63
CA GLN A 144 -6.88 -14.55 -4.04
C GLN A 144 -5.59 -15.30 -3.70
N GLU A 145 -4.57 -15.20 -4.55
CA GLU A 145 -3.25 -15.80 -4.32
C GLU A 145 -2.53 -15.12 -3.16
N ALA A 146 -2.57 -13.78 -3.11
CA ALA A 146 -1.97 -13.01 -2.02
C ALA A 146 -2.58 -13.41 -0.66
N ILE A 147 -3.90 -13.46 -0.56
CA ILE A 147 -4.59 -13.89 0.66
C ILE A 147 -4.33 -15.37 0.97
N LYS A 148 -4.31 -16.24 -0.05
CA LYS A 148 -4.06 -17.67 0.11
C LYS A 148 -2.65 -17.94 0.65
N ASP A 149 -1.63 -17.33 0.03
CA ASP A 149 -0.23 -17.64 0.28
C ASP A 149 0.38 -16.83 1.44
N TYR A 150 -0.14 -15.63 1.70
CA TYR A 150 0.44 -14.70 2.68
C TYR A 150 -0.54 -14.21 3.74
N GLY A 151 -1.84 -14.43 3.58
CA GLY A 151 -2.87 -13.92 4.50
C GLY A 151 -3.05 -12.39 4.45
N SER A 152 -2.54 -11.73 3.43
CA SER A 152 -2.57 -10.27 3.26
C SER A 152 -2.70 -9.90 1.80
N ASP A 153 -3.39 -8.81 1.51
CA ASP A 153 -3.45 -8.17 0.19
C ASP A 153 -2.19 -7.33 -0.13
N LYS A 154 -1.29 -7.18 0.85
CA LYS A 154 -0.03 -6.44 0.75
C LYS A 154 1.14 -7.27 1.29
N PRO A 155 1.47 -8.40 0.64
CA PRO A 155 2.54 -9.26 1.12
C PRO A 155 3.90 -8.58 1.02
N ASP A 156 4.72 -8.70 2.07
CA ASP A 156 6.13 -8.35 2.02
C ASP A 156 6.91 -9.52 1.42
N LEU A 157 7.21 -9.45 0.12
CA LEU A 157 7.89 -10.52 -0.61
C LEU A 157 9.36 -10.72 -0.21
N ARG A 158 9.93 -9.83 0.62
CA ARG A 158 11.25 -10.06 1.24
C ARG A 158 11.18 -11.16 2.29
N ASN A 159 9.99 -11.45 2.82
CA ASN A 159 9.73 -12.58 3.69
C ASN A 159 9.33 -13.80 2.83
N PRO A 160 10.16 -14.85 2.78
CA PRO A 160 9.91 -16.02 1.93
C PRO A 160 8.82 -16.96 2.47
N LEU A 161 8.30 -16.69 3.68
CA LEU A 161 7.32 -17.57 4.31
C LEU A 161 5.98 -17.50 3.61
N LYS A 162 5.48 -18.66 3.19
CA LYS A 162 4.15 -18.85 2.61
C LYS A 162 3.29 -19.75 3.48
N LEU A 163 2.00 -19.45 3.49
CA LEU A 163 0.99 -20.31 4.07
C LEU A 163 0.79 -21.52 3.15
N VAL A 164 1.10 -22.71 3.63
CA VAL A 164 0.90 -23.96 2.89
C VAL A 164 -0.40 -24.61 3.36
N ASP A 165 -1.29 -24.92 2.43
CA ASP A 165 -2.52 -25.64 2.76
C ASP A 165 -2.19 -27.11 3.06
N VAL A 166 -2.61 -27.57 4.22
CA VAL A 166 -2.36 -28.94 4.71
C VAL A 166 -3.65 -29.65 5.10
N LYS A 167 -4.79 -29.14 4.65
CA LYS A 167 -6.12 -29.66 4.98
C LYS A 167 -6.25 -31.14 4.64
N ASP A 168 -5.83 -31.54 3.46
CA ASP A 168 -5.97 -32.90 2.94
C ASP A 168 -5.21 -33.94 3.82
N ILE A 169 -4.10 -33.50 4.44
CA ILE A 169 -3.30 -34.37 5.33
C ILE A 169 -4.09 -34.78 6.59
N PHE A 170 -5.00 -33.92 7.02
CA PHE A 170 -5.75 -34.10 8.26
C PHE A 170 -7.17 -34.67 8.09
N GLU A 171 -7.63 -34.97 6.88
CA GLU A 171 -8.98 -35.50 6.65
C GLU A 171 -9.26 -36.80 7.42
N ASN A 172 -8.25 -37.68 7.53
CA ASN A 172 -8.32 -38.95 8.22
C ASN A 172 -7.66 -38.95 9.61
N SER A 173 -7.33 -37.77 10.15
CA SER A 173 -6.69 -37.63 11.45
C SER A 173 -7.66 -38.04 12.57
N SER A 174 -7.12 -38.74 13.58
CA SER A 174 -7.87 -39.01 14.82
C SER A 174 -7.93 -37.78 15.75
N PHE A 175 -7.13 -36.76 15.50
CA PHE A 175 -7.05 -35.57 16.34
C PHE A 175 -8.13 -34.56 15.93
N LYS A 176 -9.20 -34.48 16.70
CA LYS A 176 -10.42 -33.70 16.39
C LYS A 176 -10.15 -32.22 16.07
N VAL A 177 -9.15 -31.62 16.70
CA VAL A 177 -8.82 -30.19 16.47
C VAL A 177 -8.49 -29.91 15.01
N PHE A 178 -7.92 -30.88 14.29
CA PHE A 178 -7.65 -30.78 12.85
C PHE A 178 -8.67 -31.53 11.99
N ALA A 179 -9.16 -32.69 12.48
CA ALA A 179 -10.12 -33.50 11.73
C ALA A 179 -11.44 -32.78 11.46
N ASP A 180 -11.96 -32.01 12.42
CA ASP A 180 -13.22 -31.29 12.28
C ASP A 180 -13.10 -30.15 11.24
N PRO A 181 -12.09 -29.26 11.29
CA PRO A 181 -11.86 -28.29 10.23
C PRO A 181 -11.54 -28.92 8.88
N ALA A 182 -10.84 -30.06 8.84
CA ALA A 182 -10.50 -30.72 7.58
C ALA A 182 -11.76 -31.18 6.81
N LYS A 183 -12.81 -31.60 7.49
CA LYS A 183 -14.10 -32.01 6.91
C LYS A 183 -15.02 -30.84 6.55
N ASN A 184 -14.72 -29.66 7.02
CA ASN A 184 -15.54 -28.46 6.75
C ASN A 184 -15.03 -27.76 5.48
N GLU A 185 -15.84 -27.71 4.42
CA GLU A 185 -15.50 -27.05 3.16
C GLU A 185 -15.13 -25.58 3.31
N LYS A 186 -15.71 -24.88 4.29
CA LYS A 186 -15.46 -23.46 4.56
C LYS A 186 -14.26 -23.21 5.47
N ALA A 187 -13.65 -24.23 6.03
CA ALA A 187 -12.48 -24.11 6.90
C ALA A 187 -11.20 -24.38 6.11
N ARG A 188 -10.12 -23.81 6.61
CA ARG A 188 -8.78 -23.97 6.07
C ARG A 188 -7.82 -24.38 7.20
N ILE A 189 -6.90 -25.28 6.91
CA ILE A 189 -5.79 -25.64 7.79
C ILE A 189 -4.51 -25.29 7.05
N VAL A 190 -3.71 -24.38 7.62
CA VAL A 190 -2.48 -23.92 7.01
C VAL A 190 -1.28 -24.12 7.94
N ALA A 191 -0.14 -24.38 7.34
CA ALA A 191 1.14 -24.49 8.03
C ALA A 191 2.13 -23.44 7.46
N LEU A 192 3.06 -22.99 8.31
CA LEU A 192 4.24 -22.25 7.92
C LEU A 192 5.45 -23.17 8.08
N LYS A 193 6.19 -23.41 6.99
CA LYS A 193 7.47 -24.11 7.04
C LYS A 193 8.56 -23.12 7.44
N ILE A 194 9.25 -23.42 8.54
CA ILE A 194 10.36 -22.61 9.03
C ILE A 194 11.60 -23.49 9.03
N GLU A 195 12.65 -23.05 8.33
CA GLU A 195 13.88 -23.81 8.19
C GLU A 195 14.83 -23.61 9.37
N GLN A 196 14.61 -22.54 10.16
CA GLN A 196 15.43 -22.22 11.33
C GLN A 196 14.93 -22.97 12.55
N GLU A 197 15.86 -23.42 13.40
CA GLU A 197 15.49 -24.01 14.69
C GLU A 197 14.91 -22.94 15.61
N ILE A 198 13.69 -23.20 16.10
CA ILE A 198 12.99 -22.32 17.04
C ILE A 198 13.01 -22.93 18.42
N SER A 199 13.50 -22.19 19.40
CA SER A 199 13.50 -22.63 20.81
C SER A 199 12.07 -22.73 21.35
N ARG A 200 11.87 -23.62 22.33
CA ARG A 200 10.56 -23.81 22.98
C ARG A 200 10.01 -22.51 23.57
N ASN A 201 10.85 -21.71 24.22
CA ASN A 201 10.44 -20.43 24.78
C ASN A 201 9.89 -19.48 23.70
N LYS A 202 10.48 -19.51 22.50
CA LYS A 202 10.00 -18.68 21.39
C LYS A 202 8.67 -19.18 20.84
N ILE A 203 8.45 -20.48 20.81
CA ILE A 203 7.15 -21.07 20.43
C ILE A 203 6.07 -20.67 21.45
N ASP A 204 6.39 -20.66 22.74
CA ASP A 204 5.47 -20.23 23.79
C ASP A 204 5.13 -18.74 23.68
N GLU A 205 6.10 -17.89 23.30
CA GLU A 205 5.85 -16.47 22.97
C GLU A 205 4.91 -16.32 21.77
N TYR A 206 5.15 -17.07 20.69
CA TYR A 206 4.27 -17.06 19.54
C TYR A 206 2.87 -17.55 19.85
N THR A 207 2.75 -18.57 20.68
CA THR A 207 1.46 -19.08 21.16
C THR A 207 0.67 -18.00 21.91
N LYS A 208 1.34 -17.25 22.79
CA LYS A 208 0.71 -16.09 23.46
C LYS A 208 0.34 -14.99 22.47
N PHE A 209 1.23 -14.71 21.51
CA PHE A 209 1.00 -13.69 20.50
C PHE A 209 -0.24 -13.98 19.66
N VAL A 210 -0.37 -15.19 19.11
CA VAL A 210 -1.54 -15.57 18.29
C VAL A 210 -2.82 -15.62 19.13
N GLY A 211 -2.71 -15.88 20.43
CA GLY A 211 -3.82 -15.81 21.37
C GLY A 211 -4.49 -14.44 21.42
N ASN A 212 -3.75 -13.34 21.22
CA ASN A 212 -4.30 -11.99 21.14
C ASN A 212 -5.22 -11.79 19.92
N PHE A 213 -5.10 -12.65 18.92
CA PHE A 213 -5.93 -12.65 17.71
C PHE A 213 -7.02 -13.74 17.74
N GLY A 214 -7.28 -14.34 18.90
CA GLY A 214 -8.36 -15.30 19.12
C GLY A 214 -7.98 -16.76 18.84
N ALA A 215 -6.73 -17.07 18.53
CA ALA A 215 -6.28 -18.45 18.40
C ALA A 215 -6.20 -19.12 19.78
N LYS A 216 -6.76 -20.34 19.91
CA LYS A 216 -6.73 -21.11 21.18
C LYS A 216 -5.38 -21.74 21.49
N GLY A 217 -4.47 -21.77 20.52
CA GLY A 217 -3.13 -22.31 20.63
C GLY A 217 -2.40 -22.27 19.29
N LEU A 218 -1.11 -22.59 19.32
CA LEU A 218 -0.26 -22.75 18.15
C LEU A 218 0.26 -24.18 18.13
N ALA A 219 -0.23 -24.98 17.19
CA ALA A 219 0.31 -26.31 16.98
C ALA A 219 1.62 -26.23 16.20
N TYR A 220 2.58 -27.10 16.51
CA TYR A 220 3.83 -27.20 15.77
C TYR A 220 4.29 -28.64 15.63
N ILE A 221 5.03 -28.91 14.57
CA ILE A 221 5.68 -30.20 14.31
C ILE A 221 7.17 -29.91 14.14
N LYS A 222 7.99 -30.63 14.90
CA LYS A 222 9.44 -30.59 14.74
C LYS A 222 9.84 -31.77 13.85
N VAL A 223 10.45 -31.46 12.71
CA VAL A 223 11.02 -32.45 11.81
C VAL A 223 12.50 -32.62 12.22
N ASN A 224 12.89 -33.82 12.63
CA ASN A 224 14.28 -34.14 12.88
C ASN A 224 14.78 -34.95 11.68
N ASP A 225 16.01 -34.73 11.25
CA ASP A 225 16.68 -35.61 10.31
C ASP A 225 16.82 -36.99 10.99
N SER A 226 16.33 -38.02 10.32
CA SER A 226 16.42 -39.40 10.77
C SER A 226 17.72 -40.05 10.33
#